data_4c7329150b225e4da4b2926587783e83
#
_entry.id   4c7329150b225e4da4b2926587783e83
#
_cell.length_a   1.000
_cell.length_b   1.000
_cell.length_c   1.000
_cell.angle_alpha   90.00
_cell.angle_beta   90.00
_cell.angle_gamma   90.00
#
_symmetry.space_group_name_H-M   'P 1'
#
loop_
_entity.id
_entity.type
_entity.pdbx_description
1 polymer ?
#
loop_
_entity_poly.entity_id
_entity_poly.type
_entity_poly.pdbx_seq_one_letter_code
_entity_poly.pdbx_strand_id
1 'polypeptide(L)'
;MAETKYIFVTGGVASSLGKGIISSSIGNLLQARGYNVTIQKFDPYINIDPGTLNPYEHGECYVTVDGHEADLDLGHYERFLGIQTTKANNITTGRIYKSVIDKERRGDYLGKTIQIIPHITDEIKRNVKLLGNKYKFDFVITEIGGTVGDIESLPYLESIRQLKWELGRNALCVHLTYVPYLAAAKELKTKPTQHSVKELQSVGIQPDILVLRSEHELNANLRKKVALFCNVDENAVVQSVDMPTIYEVPIRMHEQELDKTILTKMGLPVEGEPNLDSWKEFLKLRYSATKEVKIALVGKYELQDAYKSILESLSQAATYNHYKLNVEFVNSEYLTDENVDEQLANVDGVVICPGFGQRGIEGKFVAAKYTRTHNKPTFGICLGMQCMAIEFARNVLGYADANSREMDEKTPHNVIDIMEEQKSVTNMGGTMRLGAYECVLDQQSKTFEAYHKTHIQERHRHRYEFNNVYKAEYEKAGMKCVGINPESDLVEIVEIPGLKWYIGTQFHPEYSSTVLNPHPLFLSFIKAAISK
;
A
#
# COMPACT_ATOMS: atom_id res chain seq x y z
N MET A 1 21.37 4.34 25.63
CA MET A 1 20.22 4.14 24.74
C MET A 1 20.13 2.66 24.47
N ALA A 2 18.93 2.07 24.46
CA ALA A 2 18.77 0.67 24.11
C ALA A 2 19.21 0.46 22.65
N GLU A 3 19.84 -0.67 22.38
CA GLU A 3 20.30 -1.04 21.04
C GLU A 3 19.11 -1.49 20.19
N THR A 4 19.01 -1.02 18.92
CA THR A 4 17.92 -1.39 18.00
C THR A 4 17.86 -2.90 17.80
N LYS A 5 16.66 -3.47 17.85
CA LYS A 5 16.36 -4.88 17.59
C LYS A 5 15.91 -5.06 16.14
N TYR A 6 16.34 -6.13 15.50
CA TYR A 6 16.05 -6.43 14.09
C TYR A 6 15.26 -7.75 13.98
N ILE A 7 14.14 -7.72 13.32
CA ILE A 7 13.31 -8.91 13.04
C ILE A 7 13.30 -9.12 11.53
N PHE A 8 13.82 -10.25 11.07
CA PHE A 8 13.81 -10.63 9.66
C PHE A 8 12.62 -11.56 9.41
N VAL A 9 11.75 -11.19 8.47
CA VAL A 9 10.61 -11.99 8.06
C VAL A 9 10.89 -12.58 6.69
N THR A 10 11.05 -13.90 6.64
CA THR A 10 11.28 -14.68 5.41
C THR A 10 10.08 -15.56 5.10
N GLY A 11 9.91 -15.99 3.86
CA GLY A 11 8.84 -16.88 3.46
C GLY A 11 9.34 -18.02 2.59
N GLY A 12 8.65 -19.14 2.65
CA GLY A 12 8.96 -20.30 1.82
C GLY A 12 7.71 -21.05 1.38
N VAL A 13 7.89 -22.06 0.52
CA VAL A 13 6.85 -22.89 -0.12
C VAL A 13 6.15 -22.18 -1.28
N ALA A 14 5.58 -21.01 -1.10
CA ALA A 14 4.86 -20.26 -2.13
C ALA A 14 4.95 -18.75 -1.90
N SER A 15 4.70 -17.97 -2.95
CA SER A 15 4.46 -16.53 -2.86
C SER A 15 3.09 -16.23 -2.21
N SER A 16 2.84 -14.98 -1.89
CA SER A 16 1.53 -14.49 -1.38
C SER A 16 1.02 -15.18 -0.11
N LEU A 17 1.90 -15.72 0.73
CA LEU A 17 1.54 -16.30 2.03
C LEU A 17 1.16 -15.27 3.10
N GLY A 18 1.33 -13.98 2.81
CA GLY A 18 0.98 -12.89 3.72
C GLY A 18 2.12 -12.44 4.63
N LYS A 19 3.39 -12.46 4.14
CA LYS A 19 4.54 -11.90 4.88
C LYS A 19 4.30 -10.46 5.33
N GLY A 20 3.74 -9.60 4.45
CA GLY A 20 3.42 -8.20 4.75
C GLY A 20 2.44 -8.06 5.90
N ILE A 21 1.42 -8.90 5.95
CA ILE A 21 0.41 -8.89 7.02
C ILE A 21 1.02 -9.39 8.34
N ILE A 22 1.86 -10.42 8.31
CA ILE A 22 2.56 -10.89 9.52
C ILE A 22 3.56 -9.86 10.03
N SER A 23 4.34 -9.24 9.13
CA SER A 23 5.26 -8.14 9.48
C SER A 23 4.52 -6.96 10.12
N SER A 24 3.40 -6.55 9.51
CA SER A 24 2.52 -5.49 10.03
C SER A 24 1.90 -5.85 11.38
N SER A 25 1.49 -7.11 11.56
CA SER A 25 0.90 -7.60 12.82
C SER A 25 1.93 -7.62 13.95
N ILE A 26 3.16 -8.08 13.68
CA ILE A 26 4.27 -8.01 14.64
C ILE A 26 4.55 -6.56 15.03
N GLY A 27 4.61 -5.67 14.04
CA GLY A 27 4.83 -4.24 14.27
C GLY A 27 3.74 -3.61 15.12
N ASN A 28 2.47 -3.89 14.83
CA ASN A 28 1.33 -3.41 15.58
C ASN A 28 1.36 -3.89 17.04
N LEU A 29 1.64 -5.17 17.28
CA LEU A 29 1.75 -5.74 18.62
C LEU A 29 2.89 -5.12 19.45
N LEU A 30 4.05 -4.89 18.82
CA LEU A 30 5.18 -4.25 19.48
C LEU A 30 4.90 -2.77 19.79
N GLN A 31 4.24 -2.04 18.88
CA GLN A 31 3.77 -0.67 19.15
C GLN A 31 2.75 -0.64 20.29
N ALA A 32 1.81 -1.59 20.31
CA ALA A 32 0.82 -1.71 21.39
C ALA A 32 1.47 -1.97 22.78
N ARG A 33 2.72 -2.47 22.79
CA ARG A 33 3.55 -2.59 23.99
C ARG A 33 4.42 -1.36 24.29
N GLY A 34 4.28 -0.30 23.49
CA GLY A 34 4.97 0.98 23.70
C GLY A 34 6.33 1.11 23.02
N TYR A 35 6.72 0.18 22.14
CA TYR A 35 7.96 0.30 21.38
C TYR A 35 7.80 1.17 20.12
N ASN A 36 8.86 1.88 19.76
CA ASN A 36 8.94 2.60 18.50
C ASN A 36 9.39 1.66 17.38
N VAL A 37 8.50 1.39 16.41
CA VAL A 37 8.66 0.33 15.41
C VAL A 37 8.57 0.89 14.01
N THR A 38 9.42 0.40 13.10
CA THR A 38 9.27 0.60 11.66
C THR A 38 9.43 -0.72 10.91
N ILE A 39 8.90 -0.77 9.70
CA ILE A 39 9.01 -1.93 8.81
C ILE A 39 9.68 -1.49 7.52
N GLN A 40 10.55 -2.34 6.96
CA GLN A 40 11.16 -2.15 5.65
C GLN A 40 11.01 -3.42 4.82
N LYS A 41 10.94 -3.26 3.50
CA LYS A 41 10.85 -4.35 2.54
C LYS A 41 12.07 -4.38 1.63
N PHE A 42 12.59 -5.58 1.41
CA PHE A 42 13.62 -5.85 0.41
C PHE A 42 13.05 -6.72 -0.69
N ASP A 43 12.95 -6.14 -1.89
CA ASP A 43 12.42 -6.81 -3.06
C ASP A 43 13.54 -7.39 -3.94
N PRO A 44 13.49 -8.70 -4.27
CA PRO A 44 14.58 -9.38 -4.97
C PRO A 44 14.64 -9.09 -6.48
N TYR A 45 13.66 -8.38 -7.06
CA TYR A 45 13.69 -8.05 -8.47
C TYR A 45 14.75 -6.98 -8.81
N ILE A 46 15.21 -6.99 -10.08
CA ILE A 46 16.28 -6.11 -10.58
C ILE A 46 15.80 -4.70 -10.97
N ASN A 47 14.51 -4.46 -10.97
CA ASN A 47 13.98 -3.11 -11.19
C ASN A 47 14.50 -2.16 -10.10
N ILE A 48 14.78 -0.92 -10.47
CA ILE A 48 15.24 0.12 -9.52
C ILE A 48 14.11 0.47 -8.53
N ASP A 49 12.89 0.53 -9.03
CA ASP A 49 11.65 0.73 -8.30
C ASP A 49 10.48 0.08 -9.06
N PRO A 50 9.29 -0.05 -8.46
CA PRO A 50 8.12 -0.63 -9.13
C PRO A 50 7.33 0.35 -10.00
N GLY A 51 7.78 1.59 -10.20
CA GLY A 51 7.03 2.64 -10.89
C GLY A 51 6.63 2.32 -12.33
N THR A 52 7.41 1.46 -13.00
CA THR A 52 7.13 1.02 -14.37
C THR A 52 6.56 -0.40 -14.46
N LEU A 53 6.34 -1.07 -13.33
CA LEU A 53 5.81 -2.42 -13.28
C LEU A 53 4.32 -2.46 -13.66
N ASN A 54 3.90 -3.60 -14.24
CA ASN A 54 2.51 -3.82 -14.61
C ASN A 54 1.66 -4.09 -13.37
N PRO A 55 0.58 -3.31 -13.10
CA PRO A 55 -0.31 -3.54 -11.97
C PRO A 55 -1.01 -4.91 -11.96
N TYR A 56 -1.13 -5.58 -13.11
CA TYR A 56 -1.66 -6.95 -13.18
C TYR A 56 -0.72 -8.00 -12.57
N GLU A 57 0.59 -7.72 -12.52
CA GLU A 57 1.60 -8.65 -11.99
C GLU A 57 2.03 -8.31 -10.57
N HIS A 58 2.07 -7.01 -10.22
CA HIS A 58 2.65 -6.52 -8.98
C HIS A 58 1.69 -5.76 -8.07
N GLY A 59 0.42 -5.56 -8.52
CA GLY A 59 -0.55 -4.73 -7.82
C GLY A 59 -0.28 -3.22 -7.98
N GLU A 60 -0.84 -2.42 -7.09
CA GLU A 60 -0.65 -0.97 -7.12
C GLU A 60 0.80 -0.58 -6.81
N CYS A 61 1.26 0.48 -7.47
CA CYS A 61 2.50 1.13 -7.08
C CYS A 61 2.20 2.14 -5.96
N TYR A 62 2.70 1.85 -4.76
CA TYR A 62 2.54 2.72 -3.59
C TYR A 62 3.56 3.87 -3.64
N VAL A 63 3.22 5.03 -3.08
CA VAL A 63 4.15 6.16 -3.03
C VAL A 63 4.39 6.59 -1.58
N THR A 64 5.66 6.64 -1.18
CA THR A 64 6.06 7.11 0.15
C THR A 64 5.95 8.64 0.28
N VAL A 65 6.00 9.15 1.50
CA VAL A 65 5.89 10.60 1.76
C VAL A 65 7.01 11.42 1.08
N ASP A 66 8.20 10.85 0.93
CA ASP A 66 9.36 11.48 0.27
C ASP A 66 9.45 11.18 -1.24
N GLY A 67 8.37 10.66 -1.85
CA GLY A 67 8.26 10.52 -3.30
C GLY A 67 8.92 9.27 -3.89
N HIS A 68 9.14 8.23 -3.11
CA HIS A 68 9.62 6.95 -3.65
C HIS A 68 8.46 6.07 -4.10
N GLU A 69 8.51 5.59 -5.33
CA GLU A 69 7.64 4.55 -5.84
C GLU A 69 8.04 3.21 -5.21
N ALA A 70 7.10 2.54 -4.56
CA ALA A 70 7.35 1.41 -3.69
C ALA A 70 6.33 0.28 -3.90
N ASP A 71 6.65 -0.89 -3.38
CA ASP A 71 5.74 -2.04 -3.36
C ASP A 71 4.49 -1.79 -2.51
N LEU A 72 3.38 -2.42 -2.87
CA LEU A 72 2.08 -2.30 -2.21
C LEU A 72 2.09 -2.68 -0.71
N ASP A 73 3.03 -3.52 -0.29
CA ASP A 73 3.13 -3.94 1.12
C ASP A 73 3.45 -2.77 2.06
N LEU A 74 4.09 -1.69 1.55
CA LEU A 74 4.29 -0.48 2.34
C LEU A 74 2.95 0.13 2.79
N GLY A 75 1.93 0.04 1.96
CA GLY A 75 0.57 0.42 2.32
C GLY A 75 0.04 -0.40 3.52
N HIS A 76 0.31 -1.70 3.59
CA HIS A 76 -0.03 -2.50 4.76
C HIS A 76 0.70 -2.03 6.01
N TYR A 77 2.01 -1.74 5.90
CA TYR A 77 2.80 -1.26 7.04
C TYR A 77 2.24 0.05 7.59
N GLU A 78 1.99 1.02 6.72
CA GLU A 78 1.42 2.31 7.14
C GLU A 78 0.02 2.17 7.73
N ARG A 79 -0.86 1.37 7.11
CA ARG A 79 -2.24 1.16 7.59
C ARG A 79 -2.29 0.52 8.97
N PHE A 80 -1.41 -0.46 9.25
CA PHE A 80 -1.41 -1.17 10.53
C PHE A 80 -0.72 -0.39 11.64
N LEU A 81 0.36 0.34 11.34
CA LEU A 81 1.17 1.02 12.33
C LEU A 81 0.83 2.51 12.50
N GLY A 82 0.06 3.09 11.58
CA GLY A 82 -0.22 4.53 11.61
C GLY A 82 1.04 5.40 11.42
N ILE A 83 2.05 4.89 10.73
CA ILE A 83 3.34 5.57 10.46
C ILE A 83 3.40 6.05 9.01
N GLN A 84 4.38 6.90 8.70
CA GLN A 84 4.77 7.24 7.34
C GLN A 84 6.07 6.55 6.97
N THR A 85 6.11 5.96 5.78
CA THR A 85 7.31 5.34 5.22
C THR A 85 8.03 6.28 4.25
N THR A 86 9.31 6.01 4.06
CA THR A 86 10.21 6.75 3.17
C THR A 86 10.94 5.79 2.23
N LYS A 87 11.72 6.30 1.30
CA LYS A 87 12.60 5.51 0.42
C LYS A 87 13.55 4.56 1.16
N ALA A 88 13.78 4.78 2.44
CA ALA A 88 14.59 3.88 3.28
C ALA A 88 13.83 2.62 3.70
N ASN A 89 12.50 2.62 3.56
CA ASN A 89 11.64 1.50 3.92
C ASN A 89 11.41 0.51 2.77
N ASN A 90 11.81 0.84 1.53
CA ASN A 90 11.74 -0.08 0.40
C ASN A 90 13.04 -0.10 -0.38
N ILE A 91 13.66 -1.25 -0.52
CA ILE A 91 14.94 -1.45 -1.18
C ILE A 91 14.81 -2.60 -2.18
N THR A 92 15.17 -2.35 -3.43
CA THR A 92 15.21 -3.37 -4.48
C THR A 92 16.62 -3.88 -4.74
N THR A 93 16.76 -5.07 -5.29
CA THR A 93 18.04 -5.60 -5.79
C THR A 93 18.68 -4.62 -6.78
N GLY A 94 17.89 -4.05 -7.70
CA GLY A 94 18.37 -3.07 -8.67
C GLY A 94 19.04 -1.85 -8.00
N ARG A 95 18.45 -1.30 -6.95
CA ARG A 95 19.06 -0.19 -6.18
C ARG A 95 20.36 -0.58 -5.49
N ILE A 96 20.42 -1.79 -4.90
CA ILE A 96 21.64 -2.30 -4.24
C ILE A 96 22.77 -2.43 -5.26
N TYR A 97 22.52 -3.12 -6.38
CA TYR A 97 23.51 -3.34 -7.41
C TYR A 97 23.95 -2.03 -8.07
N LYS A 98 22.99 -1.15 -8.40
CA LYS A 98 23.30 0.18 -8.94
C LYS A 98 24.20 0.97 -7.98
N SER A 99 23.92 0.99 -6.69
CA SER A 99 24.75 1.67 -5.68
C SER A 99 26.18 1.14 -5.68
N VAL A 100 26.36 -0.17 -5.74
CA VAL A 100 27.69 -0.81 -5.74
C VAL A 100 28.42 -0.54 -7.06
N ILE A 101 27.74 -0.64 -8.21
CA ILE A 101 28.32 -0.35 -9.53
C ILE A 101 28.72 1.11 -9.65
N ASP A 102 27.87 2.05 -9.20
CA ASP A 102 28.18 3.48 -9.23
C ASP A 102 29.42 3.80 -8.35
N LYS A 103 29.56 3.15 -7.19
CA LYS A 103 30.77 3.26 -6.34
C LYS A 103 32.00 2.71 -7.03
N GLU A 104 31.88 1.57 -7.69
CA GLU A 104 32.97 0.99 -8.48
C GLU A 104 33.41 1.94 -9.59
N ARG A 105 32.48 2.49 -10.36
CA ARG A 105 32.77 3.45 -11.45
C ARG A 105 33.43 4.75 -10.95
N ARG A 106 33.14 5.20 -9.73
CA ARG A 106 33.81 6.35 -9.10
C ARG A 106 35.20 6.02 -8.53
N GLY A 107 35.57 4.73 -8.47
CA GLY A 107 36.83 4.30 -7.89
C GLY A 107 36.83 4.17 -6.36
N ASP A 108 35.67 4.17 -5.71
CA ASP A 108 35.53 4.12 -4.23
C ASP A 108 36.17 2.86 -3.64
N TYR A 109 36.35 1.81 -4.43
CA TYR A 109 36.93 0.51 -4.00
C TYR A 109 38.43 0.38 -4.27
N LEU A 110 39.07 1.42 -4.75
CA LEU A 110 40.53 1.50 -4.92
C LEU A 110 41.14 0.31 -5.73
N GLY A 111 40.45 -0.10 -6.81
CA GLY A 111 40.92 -1.17 -7.71
C GLY A 111 40.68 -2.59 -7.22
N LYS A 112 39.92 -2.80 -6.14
CA LYS A 112 39.55 -4.14 -5.68
C LYS A 112 38.58 -4.82 -6.63
N THR A 113 38.65 -6.14 -6.74
CA THR A 113 37.65 -6.96 -7.40
C THR A 113 36.34 -6.91 -6.61
N ILE A 114 35.25 -6.53 -7.26
CA ILE A 114 33.91 -6.41 -6.62
C ILE A 114 33.19 -7.74 -6.76
N GLN A 115 32.67 -8.25 -5.64
CA GLN A 115 31.99 -9.55 -5.53
C GLN A 115 30.68 -9.42 -4.75
N ILE A 116 29.81 -10.41 -4.82
CA ILE A 116 28.58 -10.46 -4.01
C ILE A 116 28.93 -10.35 -2.53
N ILE A 117 29.88 -11.18 -2.06
CA ILE A 117 30.45 -11.09 -0.71
C ILE A 117 31.85 -10.49 -0.85
N PRO A 118 32.20 -9.39 -0.16
CA PRO A 118 31.36 -8.68 0.80
C PRO A 118 30.55 -7.49 0.24
N HIS A 119 30.76 -7.04 -1.01
CA HIS A 119 30.34 -5.70 -1.45
C HIS A 119 28.81 -5.52 -1.57
N ILE A 120 28.09 -6.52 -2.14
CA ILE A 120 26.63 -6.50 -2.20
C ILE A 120 26.04 -6.76 -0.81
N THR A 121 26.58 -7.75 -0.06
CA THR A 121 26.09 -8.06 1.27
C THR A 121 26.30 -6.90 2.25
N ASP A 122 27.41 -6.19 2.17
CA ASP A 122 27.65 -5.01 3.02
C ASP A 122 26.70 -3.85 2.68
N GLU A 123 26.40 -3.65 1.40
CA GLU A 123 25.42 -2.65 0.98
C GLU A 123 24.01 -3.01 1.47
N ILE A 124 23.61 -4.28 1.41
CA ILE A 124 22.34 -4.78 1.99
C ILE A 124 22.33 -4.52 3.51
N LYS A 125 23.35 -4.96 4.24
CA LYS A 125 23.47 -4.78 5.70
C LYS A 125 23.43 -3.30 6.10
N ARG A 126 24.08 -2.44 5.32
CA ARG A 126 24.04 -0.99 5.52
C ARG A 126 22.62 -0.45 5.43
N ASN A 127 21.84 -0.88 4.43
CA ASN A 127 20.46 -0.46 4.27
C ASN A 127 19.55 -1.04 5.38
N VAL A 128 19.75 -2.29 5.81
CA VAL A 128 19.02 -2.87 6.94
C VAL A 128 19.21 -2.02 8.21
N LYS A 129 20.44 -1.63 8.50
CA LYS A 129 20.79 -0.86 9.71
C LYS A 129 20.44 0.64 9.62
N LEU A 130 20.14 1.15 8.41
CA LEU A 130 19.96 2.59 8.16
C LEU A 130 18.87 3.21 9.03
N LEU A 131 17.71 2.57 9.10
CA LEU A 131 16.55 3.08 9.86
C LEU A 131 16.83 3.09 11.36
N GLY A 132 17.38 2.01 11.91
CA GLY A 132 17.75 1.95 13.32
C GLY A 132 18.81 3.00 13.70
N ASN A 133 19.85 3.15 12.87
CA ASN A 133 20.94 4.09 13.14
C ASN A 133 20.50 5.56 13.01
N LYS A 134 19.70 5.88 12.00
CA LYS A 134 19.31 7.28 11.69
C LYS A 134 18.16 7.78 12.54
N TYR A 135 17.13 6.94 12.77
CA TYR A 135 15.87 7.36 13.37
C TYR A 135 15.61 6.78 14.77
N LYS A 136 16.55 5.97 15.31
CA LYS A 136 16.50 5.43 16.68
C LYS A 136 15.22 4.64 16.99
N PHE A 137 14.79 3.80 16.07
CA PHE A 137 13.71 2.84 16.32
C PHE A 137 14.17 1.77 17.32
N ASP A 138 13.27 1.33 18.19
CA ASP A 138 13.51 0.20 19.08
C ASP A 138 13.52 -1.11 18.29
N PHE A 139 12.61 -1.22 17.28
CA PHE A 139 12.53 -2.37 16.38
C PHE A 139 12.51 -1.93 14.93
N VAL A 140 13.31 -2.63 14.11
CA VAL A 140 13.25 -2.59 12.64
C VAL A 140 12.87 -3.99 12.18
N ILE A 141 11.67 -4.11 11.58
CA ILE A 141 11.22 -5.35 10.96
C ILE A 141 11.60 -5.29 9.49
N THR A 142 12.32 -6.30 9.01
CA THR A 142 12.76 -6.39 7.60
C THR A 142 12.07 -7.56 6.93
N GLU A 143 11.14 -7.28 6.06
CA GLU A 143 10.51 -8.29 5.21
C GLU A 143 11.37 -8.57 3.99
N ILE A 144 11.66 -9.84 3.74
CA ILE A 144 12.38 -10.29 2.54
C ILE A 144 11.36 -10.77 1.52
N GLY A 145 11.32 -10.09 0.38
CA GLY A 145 10.50 -10.49 -0.77
C GLY A 145 10.97 -11.81 -1.38
N GLY A 146 10.13 -12.39 -2.23
CA GLY A 146 10.39 -13.70 -2.83
C GLY A 146 10.22 -14.87 -1.87
N THR A 147 10.73 -16.02 -2.28
CA THR A 147 10.62 -17.31 -1.58
C THR A 147 12.01 -17.84 -1.26
N VAL A 148 12.20 -18.39 -0.07
CA VAL A 148 13.47 -19.07 0.27
C VAL A 148 13.68 -20.24 -0.68
N GLY A 149 14.83 -20.27 -1.35
CA GLY A 149 15.17 -21.16 -2.45
C GLY A 149 15.27 -20.46 -3.81
N ASP A 150 14.68 -19.27 -3.95
CA ASP A 150 14.83 -18.46 -5.17
C ASP A 150 16.25 -17.90 -5.28
N ILE A 151 16.82 -17.94 -6.48
CA ILE A 151 18.20 -17.47 -6.75
C ILE A 151 18.33 -15.97 -6.39
N GLU A 152 17.32 -15.19 -6.69
CA GLU A 152 17.28 -13.75 -6.47
C GLU A 152 17.35 -13.37 -4.98
N SER A 153 16.89 -14.26 -4.09
CA SER A 153 16.86 -14.02 -2.65
C SER A 153 18.20 -14.35 -1.96
N LEU A 154 19.12 -15.07 -2.58
CA LEU A 154 20.36 -15.55 -1.96
C LEU A 154 21.23 -14.44 -1.36
N PRO A 155 21.48 -13.28 -2.01
CA PRO A 155 22.27 -12.21 -1.40
C PRO A 155 21.65 -11.64 -0.13
N TYR A 156 20.31 -11.60 -0.05
CA TYR A 156 19.59 -11.15 1.14
C TYR A 156 19.70 -12.17 2.27
N LEU A 157 19.51 -13.46 1.98
CA LEU A 157 19.64 -14.53 2.97
C LEU A 157 21.07 -14.59 3.52
N GLU A 158 22.09 -14.48 2.66
CA GLU A 158 23.48 -14.40 3.11
C GLU A 158 23.72 -13.18 4.01
N SER A 159 23.13 -12.02 3.69
CA SER A 159 23.23 -10.81 4.53
C SER A 159 22.56 -10.99 5.89
N ILE A 160 21.40 -11.66 5.94
CA ILE A 160 20.70 -11.99 7.20
C ILE A 160 21.55 -12.96 8.03
N ARG A 161 22.15 -13.98 7.41
CA ARG A 161 23.04 -14.91 8.11
C ARG A 161 24.17 -14.17 8.79
N GLN A 162 24.81 -13.23 8.08
CA GLN A 162 25.88 -12.39 8.63
C GLN A 162 25.35 -11.48 9.75
N LEU A 163 24.20 -10.82 9.54
CA LEU A 163 23.60 -9.93 10.55
C LEU A 163 23.19 -10.69 11.82
N LYS A 164 22.65 -11.89 11.71
CA LYS A 164 22.33 -12.71 12.90
C LYS A 164 23.59 -13.04 13.70
N TRP A 165 24.70 -13.28 13.03
CA TRP A 165 25.99 -13.47 13.70
C TRP A 165 26.51 -12.19 14.35
N GLU A 166 26.50 -11.07 13.62
CA GLU A 166 27.01 -9.76 14.10
C GLU A 166 26.19 -9.21 15.28
N LEU A 167 24.86 -9.35 15.24
CA LEU A 167 23.93 -8.72 16.18
C LEU A 167 23.52 -9.64 17.33
N GLY A 168 23.78 -10.94 17.23
CA GLY A 168 23.44 -11.91 18.27
C GLY A 168 21.96 -11.86 18.67
N ARG A 169 21.70 -11.60 19.96
CA ARG A 169 20.32 -11.52 20.49
C ARG A 169 19.50 -10.32 19.97
N ASN A 170 20.13 -9.39 19.27
CA ASN A 170 19.45 -8.25 18.68
C ASN A 170 18.90 -8.55 17.28
N ALA A 171 19.05 -9.78 16.76
CA ALA A 171 18.53 -10.23 15.49
C ALA A 171 17.72 -11.52 15.62
N LEU A 172 16.51 -11.53 15.11
CA LEU A 172 15.56 -12.64 15.15
C LEU A 172 15.03 -12.93 13.73
N CYS A 173 14.89 -14.22 13.38
CA CYS A 173 14.30 -14.65 12.11
C CYS A 173 12.93 -15.31 12.34
N VAL A 174 11.90 -14.72 11.76
CA VAL A 174 10.55 -15.28 11.65
C VAL A 174 10.42 -15.87 10.26
N HIS A 175 10.09 -17.14 10.16
CA HIS A 175 9.92 -17.81 8.87
C HIS A 175 8.46 -18.23 8.67
N LEU A 176 7.83 -17.67 7.63
CA LEU A 176 6.47 -17.96 7.25
C LEU A 176 6.45 -19.12 6.24
N THR A 177 5.66 -20.16 6.52
CA THR A 177 5.52 -21.34 5.66
C THR A 177 4.06 -21.72 5.46
N TYR A 178 3.82 -22.69 4.58
CA TYR A 178 2.48 -23.18 4.28
C TYR A 178 2.28 -24.64 4.71
N VAL A 179 1.16 -24.91 5.37
CA VAL A 179 0.69 -26.25 5.74
C VAL A 179 -0.58 -26.54 4.94
N PRO A 180 -0.47 -27.15 3.75
CA PRO A 180 -1.63 -27.42 2.91
C PRO A 180 -2.56 -28.46 3.50
N TYR A 181 -3.87 -28.28 3.30
CA TYR A 181 -4.88 -29.28 3.53
C TYR A 181 -5.13 -30.08 2.25
N LEU A 182 -4.95 -31.38 2.32
CA LEU A 182 -5.25 -32.28 1.21
C LEU A 182 -6.69 -32.81 1.36
N ALA A 183 -7.62 -32.23 0.60
CA ALA A 183 -9.04 -32.56 0.66
C ALA A 183 -9.33 -34.06 0.45
N ALA A 184 -8.61 -34.73 -0.47
CA ALA A 184 -8.77 -36.15 -0.73
C ALA A 184 -8.34 -37.04 0.46
N ALA A 185 -7.31 -36.64 1.21
CA ALA A 185 -6.81 -37.36 2.38
C ALA A 185 -7.43 -36.84 3.69
N LYS A 186 -8.15 -35.73 3.64
CA LYS A 186 -8.74 -35.01 4.79
C LYS A 186 -7.71 -34.73 5.89
N GLU A 187 -6.52 -34.32 5.52
CA GLU A 187 -5.44 -34.07 6.48
C GLU A 187 -4.52 -32.90 6.07
N LEU A 188 -3.94 -32.25 7.09
CA LEU A 188 -2.90 -31.23 6.94
C LEU A 188 -1.53 -31.87 6.75
N LYS A 189 -0.72 -31.37 5.81
CA LYS A 189 0.60 -31.89 5.47
C LYS A 189 1.71 -30.95 5.89
N THR A 190 2.54 -31.37 6.83
CA THR A 190 3.67 -30.59 7.37
C THR A 190 4.97 -30.72 6.56
N LYS A 191 5.03 -31.59 5.55
CA LYS A 191 6.23 -31.80 4.73
C LYS A 191 6.71 -30.55 3.99
N PRO A 192 5.82 -29.73 3.36
CA PRO A 192 6.25 -28.49 2.71
C PRO A 192 6.95 -27.52 3.67
N THR A 193 6.41 -27.34 4.88
CA THR A 193 7.04 -26.56 5.96
C THR A 193 8.43 -27.11 6.31
N GLN A 194 8.57 -28.43 6.51
CA GLN A 194 9.86 -29.04 6.86
C GLN A 194 10.90 -28.83 5.76
N HIS A 195 10.52 -28.92 4.47
CA HIS A 195 11.40 -28.66 3.35
C HIS A 195 11.81 -27.19 3.28
N SER A 196 10.86 -26.28 3.44
CA SER A 196 11.14 -24.83 3.44
C SER A 196 12.13 -24.43 4.54
N VAL A 197 11.95 -24.97 5.75
CA VAL A 197 12.89 -24.71 6.86
C VAL A 197 14.26 -25.32 6.58
N LYS A 198 14.35 -26.52 5.99
CA LYS A 198 15.62 -27.12 5.59
C LYS A 198 16.35 -26.28 4.54
N GLU A 199 15.61 -25.70 3.59
CA GLU A 199 16.17 -24.80 2.59
C GLU A 199 16.78 -23.55 3.25
N LEU A 200 16.05 -22.95 4.21
CA LEU A 200 16.58 -21.83 5.00
C LEU A 200 17.80 -22.22 5.83
N GLN A 201 17.79 -23.40 6.43
CA GLN A 201 18.94 -23.93 7.18
C GLN A 201 20.14 -24.20 6.27
N SER A 202 19.93 -24.60 5.00
CA SER A 202 21.01 -24.88 4.04
C SER A 202 21.85 -23.64 3.73
N VAL A 203 21.24 -22.45 3.80
CA VAL A 203 21.95 -21.16 3.69
C VAL A 203 22.46 -20.62 5.05
N GLY A 204 22.41 -21.45 6.10
CA GLY A 204 22.98 -21.14 7.41
C GLY A 204 22.09 -20.30 8.35
N ILE A 205 20.77 -20.24 8.08
CA ILE A 205 19.83 -19.51 8.94
C ILE A 205 18.93 -20.52 9.66
N GLN A 206 19.01 -20.56 10.99
CA GLN A 206 18.03 -21.21 11.84
C GLN A 206 16.89 -20.21 12.11
N PRO A 207 15.62 -20.51 11.76
CA PRO A 207 14.50 -19.68 12.17
C PRO A 207 14.32 -19.74 13.68
N ASP A 208 14.01 -18.60 14.30
CA ASP A 208 13.71 -18.49 15.72
C ASP A 208 12.23 -18.70 16.01
N ILE A 209 11.37 -18.30 15.07
CA ILE A 209 9.91 -18.43 15.13
C ILE A 209 9.41 -18.93 13.78
N LEU A 210 8.43 -19.82 13.81
CA LEU A 210 7.70 -20.27 12.62
C LEU A 210 6.26 -19.76 12.67
N VAL A 211 5.82 -19.17 11.54
CA VAL A 211 4.41 -18.85 11.33
C VAL A 211 3.86 -19.80 10.25
N LEU A 212 2.89 -20.61 10.63
CA LEU A 212 2.31 -21.64 9.79
C LEU A 212 1.01 -21.13 9.16
N ARG A 213 1.05 -20.78 7.89
CA ARG A 213 -0.15 -20.45 7.12
C ARG A 213 -0.92 -21.72 6.78
N SER A 214 -2.22 -21.76 7.03
CA SER A 214 -3.08 -22.90 6.72
C SER A 214 -4.55 -22.49 6.66
N GLU A 215 -5.35 -23.25 5.93
CA GLU A 215 -6.81 -23.06 5.85
C GLU A 215 -7.52 -23.55 7.11
N HIS A 216 -6.95 -24.56 7.79
CA HIS A 216 -7.56 -25.19 8.96
C HIS A 216 -6.63 -25.14 10.18
N GLU A 217 -7.21 -25.16 11.37
CA GLU A 217 -6.44 -25.18 12.61
C GLU A 217 -5.59 -26.44 12.77
N LEU A 218 -4.33 -26.26 13.20
CA LEU A 218 -3.43 -27.35 13.54
C LEU A 218 -3.67 -27.80 14.99
N ASN A 219 -3.76 -29.10 15.18
CA ASN A 219 -3.78 -29.66 16.53
C ASN A 219 -2.37 -29.61 17.19
N ALA A 220 -2.34 -29.76 18.52
CA ALA A 220 -1.11 -29.70 19.29
C ALA A 220 -0.03 -30.72 18.82
N ASN A 221 -0.44 -31.92 18.39
CA ASN A 221 0.50 -32.95 17.92
C ASN A 221 1.21 -32.52 16.62
N LEU A 222 0.51 -31.86 15.69
CA LEU A 222 1.12 -31.34 14.48
C LEU A 222 2.08 -30.19 14.77
N ARG A 223 1.76 -29.31 15.72
CA ARG A 223 2.67 -28.23 16.16
C ARG A 223 3.94 -28.81 16.79
N LYS A 224 3.83 -29.76 17.70
CA LYS A 224 4.97 -30.50 18.29
C LYS A 224 5.84 -31.18 17.23
N LYS A 225 5.20 -31.82 16.26
CA LYS A 225 5.91 -32.43 15.13
C LYS A 225 6.70 -31.41 14.33
N VAL A 226 6.10 -30.27 13.98
CA VAL A 226 6.79 -29.18 13.25
C VAL A 226 7.94 -28.63 14.08
N ALA A 227 7.72 -28.32 15.36
CA ALA A 227 8.73 -27.84 16.28
C ALA A 227 9.97 -28.77 16.30
N LEU A 228 9.74 -30.07 16.48
CA LEU A 228 10.81 -31.08 16.50
C LEU A 228 11.59 -31.15 15.17
N PHE A 229 10.87 -31.24 14.03
CA PHE A 229 11.53 -31.39 12.71
C PHE A 229 12.24 -30.11 12.23
N CYS A 230 11.81 -28.96 12.73
CA CYS A 230 12.36 -27.65 12.34
C CYS A 230 13.35 -27.08 13.38
N ASN A 231 13.56 -27.79 14.48
CA ASN A 231 14.45 -27.39 15.58
C ASN A 231 14.08 -26.01 16.13
N VAL A 232 12.81 -25.83 16.46
CA VAL A 232 12.22 -24.61 17.01
C VAL A 232 11.45 -24.95 18.29
N ASP A 233 11.43 -24.06 19.29
CA ASP A 233 10.62 -24.26 20.49
C ASP A 233 9.14 -24.38 20.14
N GLU A 234 8.39 -25.22 20.88
CA GLU A 234 6.96 -25.45 20.61
C GLU A 234 6.12 -24.16 20.72
N ASN A 235 6.44 -23.29 21.67
CA ASN A 235 5.81 -21.98 21.87
C ASN A 235 6.19 -20.96 20.78
N ALA A 236 7.20 -21.23 19.99
CA ALA A 236 7.62 -20.40 18.84
C ALA A 236 7.04 -20.91 17.50
N VAL A 237 6.12 -21.87 17.53
CA VAL A 237 5.34 -22.32 16.37
C VAL A 237 3.94 -21.71 16.46
N VAL A 238 3.72 -20.66 15.68
CA VAL A 238 2.48 -19.88 15.65
C VAL A 238 1.72 -20.19 14.36
N GLN A 239 0.40 -20.19 14.42
CA GLN A 239 -0.46 -20.47 13.28
C GLN A 239 -1.17 -19.21 12.79
N SER A 240 -1.20 -19.02 11.47
CA SER A 240 -2.00 -18.03 10.78
C SER A 240 -3.04 -18.73 9.90
N VAL A 241 -4.27 -18.85 10.39
CA VAL A 241 -5.40 -19.36 9.60
C VAL A 241 -6.05 -18.25 8.77
N ASP A 242 -6.87 -18.64 7.80
CA ASP A 242 -7.69 -17.71 7.04
C ASP A 242 -8.68 -16.99 7.96
N MET A 243 -8.69 -15.68 7.87
CA MET A 243 -9.54 -14.80 8.67
C MET A 243 -10.49 -14.00 7.79
N PRO A 244 -11.70 -13.66 8.29
CA PRO A 244 -12.65 -12.82 7.55
C PRO A 244 -12.10 -11.45 7.18
N THR A 245 -11.12 -10.96 7.93
CA THR A 245 -10.40 -9.73 7.66
C THR A 245 -8.95 -9.82 8.13
N ILE A 246 -8.03 -9.22 7.37
CA ILE A 246 -6.61 -9.14 7.74
C ILE A 246 -6.38 -8.41 9.07
N TYR A 247 -7.33 -7.58 9.50
CA TYR A 247 -7.25 -6.81 10.74
C TYR A 247 -7.47 -7.65 12.01
N GLU A 248 -7.93 -8.90 11.90
CA GLU A 248 -7.95 -9.84 13.03
C GLU A 248 -6.58 -10.48 13.31
N VAL A 249 -5.70 -10.51 12.32
CA VAL A 249 -4.42 -11.21 12.43
C VAL A 249 -3.60 -10.77 13.64
N PRO A 250 -3.44 -9.46 13.96
CA PRO A 250 -2.72 -9.04 15.19
C PRO A 250 -3.30 -9.65 16.46
N ILE A 251 -4.64 -9.69 16.60
CA ILE A 251 -5.31 -10.27 17.78
C ILE A 251 -5.01 -11.76 17.87
N ARG A 252 -5.14 -12.50 16.77
CA ARG A 252 -4.88 -13.96 16.74
C ARG A 252 -3.40 -14.28 16.98
N MET A 253 -2.47 -13.43 16.56
CA MET A 253 -1.05 -13.59 16.87
C MET A 253 -0.76 -13.33 18.35
N HIS A 254 -1.42 -12.33 18.95
CA HIS A 254 -1.31 -12.04 20.39
C HIS A 254 -1.90 -13.19 21.24
N GLU A 255 -3.07 -13.74 20.88
CA GLU A 255 -3.67 -14.90 21.56
C GLU A 255 -2.73 -16.13 21.59
N GLN A 256 -1.83 -16.24 20.63
CA GLN A 256 -0.78 -17.26 20.57
C GLN A 256 0.55 -16.80 21.16
N GLU A 257 0.57 -15.67 21.86
CA GLU A 257 1.72 -15.10 22.57
C GLU A 257 2.93 -14.80 21.67
N LEU A 258 2.70 -14.48 20.37
CA LEU A 258 3.78 -14.16 19.43
C LEU A 258 4.66 -12.99 19.92
N ASP A 259 4.04 -11.92 20.38
CA ASP A 259 4.70 -10.74 20.94
C ASP A 259 5.55 -11.07 22.18
N LYS A 260 5.03 -11.87 23.12
CA LYS A 260 5.76 -12.36 24.29
C LYS A 260 6.94 -13.25 23.89
N THR A 261 6.75 -14.12 22.91
CA THR A 261 7.79 -15.00 22.38
C THR A 261 8.92 -14.18 21.74
N ILE A 262 8.61 -13.15 20.96
CA ILE A 262 9.60 -12.22 20.38
C ILE A 262 10.41 -11.55 21.47
N LEU A 263 9.75 -10.94 22.45
CA LEU A 263 10.42 -10.24 23.55
C LEU A 263 11.33 -11.18 24.36
N THR A 264 10.84 -12.38 24.70
CA THR A 264 11.61 -13.40 25.43
C THR A 264 12.88 -13.80 24.67
N LYS A 265 12.76 -14.11 23.37
CA LYS A 265 13.92 -14.51 22.55
C LYS A 265 14.94 -13.39 22.39
N MET A 266 14.52 -12.14 22.43
CA MET A 266 15.40 -10.97 22.40
C MET A 266 15.89 -10.50 23.76
N GLY A 267 15.51 -11.20 24.84
CA GLY A 267 15.92 -10.87 26.21
C GLY A 267 15.36 -9.54 26.72
N LEU A 268 14.15 -9.19 26.26
CA LEU A 268 13.41 -8.00 26.70
C LEU A 268 12.36 -8.36 27.76
N PRO A 269 11.96 -7.41 28.63
CA PRO A 269 10.89 -7.61 29.59
C PRO A 269 9.56 -7.98 28.89
N VAL A 270 8.81 -8.93 29.48
CA VAL A 270 7.51 -9.40 28.98
C VAL A 270 6.38 -8.93 29.90
N GLU A 271 6.59 -7.84 30.62
CA GLU A 271 5.62 -7.30 31.58
C GLU A 271 4.48 -6.57 30.87
N GLY A 272 3.28 -6.68 31.44
CA GLY A 272 2.06 -6.05 30.92
C GLY A 272 1.48 -6.72 29.66
N GLU A 273 0.29 -6.27 29.28
CA GLU A 273 -0.38 -6.66 28.05
C GLU A 273 -0.31 -5.52 27.00
N PRO A 274 -0.32 -5.83 25.71
CA PRO A 274 -0.33 -4.79 24.67
C PRO A 274 -1.67 -4.02 24.71
N ASN A 275 -1.60 -2.70 24.55
CA ASN A 275 -2.82 -1.89 24.44
C ASN A 275 -3.42 -2.02 23.04
N LEU A 276 -4.39 -2.90 22.90
CA LEU A 276 -5.11 -3.18 21.66
C LEU A 276 -6.54 -2.64 21.68
N ASP A 277 -6.91 -1.78 22.62
CA ASP A 277 -8.29 -1.35 22.82
C ASP A 277 -8.89 -0.66 21.59
N SER A 278 -8.19 0.31 21.01
CA SER A 278 -8.64 0.99 19.78
C SER A 278 -8.75 0.04 18.59
N TRP A 279 -7.87 -0.95 18.49
CA TRP A 279 -7.89 -1.96 17.43
C TRP A 279 -9.09 -2.90 17.59
N LYS A 280 -9.37 -3.35 18.82
CA LYS A 280 -10.57 -4.15 19.15
C LYS A 280 -11.86 -3.38 18.93
N GLU A 281 -11.89 -2.07 19.24
CA GLU A 281 -13.07 -1.24 18.96
C GLU A 281 -13.31 -1.10 17.45
N PHE A 282 -12.29 -0.91 16.63
CA PHE A 282 -12.42 -0.94 15.17
C PHE A 282 -13.03 -2.27 14.68
N LEU A 283 -12.55 -3.42 15.18
CA LEU A 283 -13.10 -4.73 14.81
C LEU A 283 -14.56 -4.87 15.26
N LYS A 284 -14.90 -4.39 16.45
CA LYS A 284 -16.27 -4.39 16.96
C LYS A 284 -17.20 -3.54 16.08
N LEU A 285 -16.78 -2.34 15.67
CA LEU A 285 -17.53 -1.50 14.72
C LEU A 285 -17.76 -2.25 13.41
N ARG A 286 -16.70 -2.87 12.85
CA ARG A 286 -16.76 -3.62 11.60
C ARG A 286 -17.77 -4.77 11.66
N TYR A 287 -17.80 -5.55 12.76
CA TYR A 287 -18.70 -6.69 12.92
C TYR A 287 -20.12 -6.30 13.31
N SER A 288 -20.31 -5.15 13.95
CA SER A 288 -21.65 -4.65 14.32
C SER A 288 -22.42 -4.07 13.14
N ALA A 289 -21.76 -3.76 12.03
CA ALA A 289 -22.42 -3.21 10.84
C ALA A 289 -23.37 -4.23 10.22
N THR A 290 -24.64 -3.85 10.06
CA THR A 290 -25.70 -4.70 9.47
C THR A 290 -26.20 -4.18 8.13
N LYS A 291 -25.99 -2.87 7.85
CA LYS A 291 -26.35 -2.24 6.59
C LYS A 291 -25.18 -2.29 5.62
N GLU A 292 -25.47 -2.28 4.33
CA GLU A 292 -24.46 -2.24 3.27
C GLU A 292 -24.47 -0.89 2.54
N VAL A 293 -23.28 -0.45 2.12
CA VAL A 293 -23.09 0.63 1.16
C VAL A 293 -22.41 0.06 -0.08
N LYS A 294 -23.02 0.30 -1.24
CA LYS A 294 -22.61 -0.24 -2.52
C LYS A 294 -21.86 0.80 -3.33
N ILE A 295 -20.57 0.59 -3.56
CA ILE A 295 -19.68 1.52 -4.27
C ILE A 295 -19.18 0.88 -5.56
N ALA A 296 -19.38 1.58 -6.70
CA ALA A 296 -18.76 1.18 -7.95
C ALA A 296 -17.34 1.73 -8.06
N LEU A 297 -16.39 0.88 -8.43
CA LEU A 297 -15.04 1.27 -8.84
C LEU A 297 -14.95 1.22 -10.37
N VAL A 298 -14.94 2.40 -11.00
CA VAL A 298 -14.83 2.52 -12.47
C VAL A 298 -13.35 2.62 -12.83
N GLY A 299 -12.81 1.53 -13.33
CA GLY A 299 -11.38 1.40 -13.64
C GLY A 299 -11.11 0.38 -14.74
N LYS A 300 -9.86 0.33 -15.19
CA LYS A 300 -9.44 -0.59 -16.28
C LYS A 300 -8.76 -1.88 -15.79
N TYR A 301 -8.54 -2.01 -14.47
CA TYR A 301 -7.96 -3.20 -13.86
C TYR A 301 -9.03 -3.96 -13.09
N GLU A 302 -9.12 -5.27 -13.32
CA GLU A 302 -10.09 -6.14 -12.65
C GLU A 302 -9.50 -6.81 -11.38
N LEU A 303 -8.19 -6.65 -11.15
CA LEU A 303 -7.52 -7.17 -9.96
C LEU A 303 -7.67 -6.23 -8.78
N GLN A 304 -8.07 -6.78 -7.64
CA GLN A 304 -8.23 -6.04 -6.39
C GLN A 304 -6.92 -5.37 -5.94
N ASP A 305 -5.78 -6.02 -6.15
CA ASP A 305 -4.49 -5.49 -5.74
C ASP A 305 -4.05 -4.26 -6.56
N ALA A 306 -4.62 -4.03 -7.75
CA ALA A 306 -4.37 -2.82 -8.53
C ALA A 306 -4.99 -1.55 -7.91
N TYR A 307 -5.98 -1.71 -7.01
CA TYR A 307 -6.66 -0.63 -6.30
C TYR A 307 -6.70 -0.88 -4.78
N LYS A 308 -5.67 -1.56 -4.26
CA LYS A 308 -5.63 -2.06 -2.88
C LYS A 308 -5.87 -0.96 -1.85
N SER A 309 -5.14 0.15 -1.96
CA SER A 309 -5.27 1.26 -1.00
C SER A 309 -6.63 1.94 -1.06
N ILE A 310 -7.24 2.05 -2.25
CA ILE A 310 -8.61 2.57 -2.40
C ILE A 310 -9.63 1.64 -1.71
N LEU A 311 -9.53 0.34 -1.95
CA LEU A 311 -10.40 -0.66 -1.33
C LEU A 311 -10.31 -0.66 0.19
N GLU A 312 -9.09 -0.59 0.72
CA GLU A 312 -8.86 -0.52 2.17
C GLU A 312 -9.41 0.79 2.76
N SER A 313 -9.19 1.93 2.08
CA SER A 313 -9.71 3.23 2.53
C SER A 313 -11.24 3.27 2.54
N LEU A 314 -11.90 2.73 1.50
CA LEU A 314 -13.35 2.59 1.46
C LEU A 314 -13.87 1.67 2.57
N SER A 315 -13.19 0.53 2.80
CA SER A 315 -13.54 -0.44 3.83
C SER A 315 -13.46 0.16 5.23
N GLN A 316 -12.39 0.91 5.51
CA GLN A 316 -12.21 1.63 6.77
C GLN A 316 -13.29 2.71 6.94
N ALA A 317 -13.52 3.53 5.91
CA ALA A 317 -14.53 4.58 5.94
C ALA A 317 -15.95 4.02 6.11
N ALA A 318 -16.30 2.93 5.46
CA ALA A 318 -17.58 2.25 5.65
C ALA A 318 -17.74 1.75 7.09
N THR A 319 -16.69 1.12 7.65
CA THR A 319 -16.68 0.65 9.04
C THR A 319 -16.98 1.78 10.03
N TYR A 320 -16.31 2.93 9.91
CA TYR A 320 -16.55 4.08 10.80
C TYR A 320 -17.88 4.78 10.57
N ASN A 321 -18.50 4.57 9.40
CA ASN A 321 -19.88 4.98 9.14
C ASN A 321 -20.91 3.90 9.52
N HIS A 322 -20.51 2.79 10.17
CA HIS A 322 -21.36 1.66 10.61
C HIS A 322 -22.02 0.88 9.47
N TYR A 323 -21.35 0.80 8.30
CA TYR A 323 -21.80 0.05 7.13
C TYR A 323 -20.78 -1.01 6.71
N LYS A 324 -21.27 -2.07 6.08
CA LYS A 324 -20.45 -3.02 5.34
C LYS A 324 -20.22 -2.46 3.93
N LEU A 325 -18.98 -2.50 3.47
CA LEU A 325 -18.66 -2.13 2.10
C LEU A 325 -19.01 -3.29 1.15
N ASN A 326 -19.77 -2.98 0.11
CA ASN A 326 -20.00 -3.85 -1.06
C ASN A 326 -19.43 -3.13 -2.29
N VAL A 327 -18.47 -3.75 -3.00
CA VAL A 327 -17.77 -3.14 -4.12
C VAL A 327 -18.18 -3.82 -5.42
N GLU A 328 -18.60 -3.01 -6.40
CA GLU A 328 -18.78 -3.42 -7.78
C GLU A 328 -17.66 -2.89 -8.67
N PHE A 329 -16.92 -3.79 -9.30
CA PHE A 329 -15.93 -3.41 -10.29
C PHE A 329 -16.60 -3.20 -11.65
N VAL A 330 -16.48 -1.98 -12.19
CA VAL A 330 -16.99 -1.62 -13.50
C VAL A 330 -15.81 -1.37 -14.43
N ASN A 331 -15.62 -2.27 -15.40
CA ASN A 331 -14.53 -2.12 -16.36
C ASN A 331 -14.83 -0.97 -17.31
N SER A 332 -14.01 0.08 -17.21
CA SER A 332 -14.19 1.30 -18.01
C SER A 332 -13.93 1.12 -19.51
N GLU A 333 -13.34 0.00 -19.95
CA GLU A 333 -13.18 -0.29 -21.39
C GLU A 333 -14.50 -0.66 -22.06
N TYR A 334 -15.46 -1.18 -21.30
CA TYR A 334 -16.75 -1.65 -21.81
C TYR A 334 -17.93 -0.77 -21.37
N LEU A 335 -17.67 0.32 -20.64
CA LEU A 335 -18.71 1.22 -20.18
C LEU A 335 -19.05 2.25 -21.27
N THR A 336 -20.31 2.30 -21.66
CA THR A 336 -20.84 3.16 -22.74
C THR A 336 -22.08 3.92 -22.29
N ASP A 337 -22.52 4.95 -23.06
CA ASP A 337 -23.77 5.69 -22.77
C ASP A 337 -25.01 4.76 -22.78
N GLU A 338 -24.97 3.64 -23.51
CA GLU A 338 -26.10 2.68 -23.61
C GLU A 338 -26.21 1.78 -22.37
N ASN A 339 -25.10 1.42 -21.71
CA ASN A 339 -25.10 0.45 -20.60
C ASN A 339 -24.81 1.07 -19.23
N VAL A 340 -24.44 2.34 -19.15
CA VAL A 340 -24.03 3.01 -17.90
C VAL A 340 -25.14 3.01 -16.85
N ASP A 341 -26.39 3.17 -17.26
CA ASP A 341 -27.52 3.14 -16.33
C ASP A 341 -27.66 1.76 -15.68
N GLU A 342 -27.56 0.68 -16.46
CA GLU A 342 -27.58 -0.68 -15.92
C GLU A 342 -26.46 -0.92 -14.88
N GLN A 343 -25.26 -0.41 -15.18
CA GLN A 343 -24.08 -0.61 -14.36
C GLN A 343 -24.05 0.27 -13.09
N LEU A 344 -24.58 1.50 -13.17
CA LEU A 344 -24.40 2.49 -12.10
C LEU A 344 -25.70 2.93 -11.40
N ALA A 345 -26.89 2.54 -11.87
CA ALA A 345 -28.15 2.98 -11.25
C ALA A 345 -28.27 2.52 -9.79
N ASN A 346 -27.87 1.28 -9.51
CA ASN A 346 -28.10 0.60 -8.23
C ASN A 346 -26.94 0.71 -7.23
N VAL A 347 -25.95 1.60 -7.48
CA VAL A 347 -24.87 1.86 -6.52
C VAL A 347 -25.12 3.16 -5.76
N ASP A 348 -24.64 3.25 -4.52
CA ASP A 348 -24.80 4.41 -3.65
C ASP A 348 -23.77 5.53 -3.95
N GLY A 349 -22.62 5.16 -4.52
CA GLY A 349 -21.56 6.08 -4.90
C GLY A 349 -20.61 5.46 -5.93
N VAL A 350 -19.82 6.31 -6.60
CA VAL A 350 -18.88 5.91 -7.65
C VAL A 350 -17.50 6.48 -7.39
N VAL A 351 -16.48 5.64 -7.48
CA VAL A 351 -15.08 6.06 -7.53
C VAL A 351 -14.57 5.91 -8.96
N ILE A 352 -14.12 7.02 -9.56
CA ILE A 352 -13.41 7.01 -10.85
C ILE A 352 -11.93 6.84 -10.53
N CYS A 353 -11.42 5.64 -10.79
CA CYS A 353 -10.13 5.18 -10.34
C CYS A 353 -8.96 5.87 -11.06
N PRO A 354 -7.77 5.95 -10.42
CA PRO A 354 -6.54 6.40 -11.04
C PRO A 354 -6.08 5.47 -12.18
N GLY A 355 -5.02 5.88 -12.87
CA GLY A 355 -4.38 5.12 -13.94
C GLY A 355 -3.61 6.01 -14.90
N PHE A 356 -3.13 5.44 -16.01
CA PHE A 356 -2.37 6.11 -17.07
C PHE A 356 -2.80 5.64 -18.45
N GLY A 357 -2.64 6.47 -19.49
CA GLY A 357 -2.83 6.14 -20.88
C GLY A 357 -4.29 6.01 -21.32
N GLN A 358 -4.49 5.80 -22.61
CA GLN A 358 -5.79 5.91 -23.28
C GLN A 358 -6.79 4.78 -22.99
N ARG A 359 -6.31 3.60 -22.59
CA ARG A 359 -7.17 2.42 -22.40
C ARG A 359 -8.23 2.68 -21.34
N GLY A 360 -9.51 2.52 -21.68
CA GLY A 360 -10.66 2.66 -20.78
C GLY A 360 -11.01 4.11 -20.39
N ILE A 361 -10.45 5.12 -21.07
CA ILE A 361 -10.65 6.53 -20.70
C ILE A 361 -12.06 7.01 -21.03
N GLU A 362 -12.61 6.62 -22.19
CA GLU A 362 -13.94 7.07 -22.62
C GLU A 362 -15.03 6.58 -21.65
N GLY A 363 -14.95 5.35 -21.16
CA GLY A 363 -15.89 4.87 -20.13
C GLY A 363 -15.81 5.64 -18.81
N LYS A 364 -14.64 6.19 -18.46
CA LYS A 364 -14.53 7.09 -17.30
C LYS A 364 -15.23 8.42 -17.54
N PHE A 365 -15.20 8.96 -18.78
CA PHE A 365 -15.97 10.15 -19.13
C PHE A 365 -17.47 9.87 -19.08
N VAL A 366 -17.91 8.70 -19.57
CA VAL A 366 -19.31 8.24 -19.48
C VAL A 366 -19.75 8.16 -18.01
N ALA A 367 -18.93 7.54 -17.15
CA ALA A 367 -19.23 7.46 -15.72
C ALA A 367 -19.33 8.85 -15.07
N ALA A 368 -18.37 9.75 -15.35
CA ALA A 368 -18.36 11.12 -14.82
C ALA A 368 -19.62 11.91 -15.26
N LYS A 369 -20.00 11.82 -16.55
CA LYS A 369 -21.24 12.43 -17.09
C LYS A 369 -22.48 11.88 -16.40
N TYR A 370 -22.60 10.55 -16.31
CA TYR A 370 -23.75 9.90 -15.69
C TYR A 370 -23.91 10.33 -14.24
N THR A 371 -22.84 10.24 -13.44
CA THR A 371 -22.91 10.55 -12.02
C THR A 371 -23.17 12.04 -11.75
N ARG A 372 -22.59 12.93 -12.56
CA ARG A 372 -22.84 14.37 -12.48
C ARG A 372 -24.30 14.72 -12.77
N THR A 373 -24.87 14.16 -13.84
CA THR A 373 -26.25 14.47 -14.27
C THR A 373 -27.31 13.81 -13.38
N HIS A 374 -26.97 12.71 -12.68
CA HIS A 374 -27.88 12.01 -11.76
C HIS A 374 -27.61 12.36 -10.28
N ASN A 375 -26.78 13.38 -10.01
CA ASN A 375 -26.44 13.80 -8.65
C ASN A 375 -25.97 12.67 -7.73
N LYS A 376 -25.22 11.72 -8.30
CA LYS A 376 -24.71 10.55 -7.58
C LYS A 376 -23.36 10.90 -6.93
N PRO A 377 -23.12 10.57 -5.63
CA PRO A 377 -21.83 10.80 -4.98
C PRO A 377 -20.69 10.22 -5.80
N THR A 378 -19.70 11.05 -6.14
CA THR A 378 -18.60 10.68 -7.06
C THR A 378 -17.26 11.16 -6.54
N PHE A 379 -16.30 10.25 -6.49
CA PHE A 379 -14.92 10.53 -6.11
C PHE A 379 -13.98 10.23 -7.28
N GLY A 380 -13.36 11.25 -7.87
CA GLY A 380 -12.34 11.08 -8.90
C GLY A 380 -10.94 11.18 -8.31
N ILE A 381 -10.10 10.16 -8.47
CA ILE A 381 -8.74 10.15 -7.91
C ILE A 381 -7.73 10.20 -9.07
N CYS A 382 -6.81 11.19 -9.03
CA CYS A 382 -5.73 11.41 -9.98
C CYS A 382 -6.28 11.48 -11.43
N LEU A 383 -6.06 10.48 -12.27
CA LEU A 383 -6.68 10.39 -13.60
C LEU A 383 -8.22 10.50 -13.54
N GLY A 384 -8.84 10.03 -12.45
CA GLY A 384 -10.28 10.18 -12.23
C GLY A 384 -10.71 11.64 -12.16
N MET A 385 -10.01 12.48 -11.43
CA MET A 385 -10.23 13.94 -11.42
C MET A 385 -10.05 14.54 -12.82
N GLN A 386 -9.00 14.15 -13.54
CA GLN A 386 -8.75 14.63 -14.91
C GLN A 386 -9.91 14.26 -15.85
N CYS A 387 -10.44 13.03 -15.72
CA CYS A 387 -11.62 12.60 -16.49
C CYS A 387 -12.86 13.45 -16.15
N MET A 388 -13.09 13.78 -14.88
CA MET A 388 -14.18 14.67 -14.46
C MET A 388 -14.03 16.06 -15.07
N ALA A 389 -12.82 16.61 -15.12
CA ALA A 389 -12.54 17.89 -15.73
C ALA A 389 -12.75 17.85 -17.26
N ILE A 390 -12.24 16.84 -17.96
CA ILE A 390 -12.43 16.69 -19.41
C ILE A 390 -13.92 16.53 -19.76
N GLU A 391 -14.64 15.69 -19.03
CA GLU A 391 -16.08 15.51 -19.20
C GLU A 391 -16.83 16.84 -19.06
N PHE A 392 -16.51 17.61 -18.02
CA PHE A 392 -17.14 18.90 -17.77
C PHE A 392 -16.85 19.89 -18.91
N ALA A 393 -15.63 19.93 -19.44
CA ALA A 393 -15.28 20.76 -20.59
C ALA A 393 -16.10 20.37 -21.83
N ARG A 394 -16.22 19.08 -22.11
CA ARG A 394 -16.96 18.60 -23.29
C ARG A 394 -18.46 18.90 -23.21
N ASN A 395 -19.08 18.63 -22.08
CA ASN A 395 -20.55 18.63 -21.95
C ASN A 395 -21.13 19.89 -21.28
N VAL A 396 -20.32 20.70 -20.59
CA VAL A 396 -20.80 21.93 -19.91
C VAL A 396 -20.19 23.19 -20.52
N LEU A 397 -18.86 23.20 -20.81
CA LEU A 397 -18.21 24.35 -21.46
C LEU A 397 -18.41 24.35 -22.98
N GLY A 398 -18.77 23.21 -23.59
CA GLY A 398 -19.02 23.08 -25.02
C GLY A 398 -17.74 22.81 -25.85
N TYR A 399 -16.64 22.46 -25.24
CA TYR A 399 -15.38 22.07 -25.92
C TYR A 399 -15.41 20.58 -26.27
N ALA A 400 -16.13 20.20 -27.32
CA ALA A 400 -16.36 18.79 -27.68
C ALA A 400 -15.08 17.97 -27.89
N ASP A 401 -13.97 18.63 -28.23
CA ASP A 401 -12.64 18.07 -28.46
C ASP A 401 -11.69 18.22 -27.25
N ALA A 402 -12.19 18.69 -26.11
CA ALA A 402 -11.37 18.81 -24.89
C ALA A 402 -10.77 17.46 -24.50
N ASN A 403 -9.49 17.47 -24.17
CA ASN A 403 -8.76 16.26 -23.79
C ASN A 403 -7.53 16.58 -22.92
N SER A 404 -6.86 15.52 -22.48
CA SER A 404 -5.51 15.57 -21.92
C SER A 404 -4.47 15.42 -23.05
N ARG A 405 -3.37 16.14 -22.95
CA ARG A 405 -2.21 15.89 -23.84
C ARG A 405 -1.57 14.53 -23.66
N GLU A 406 -1.85 13.83 -22.58
CA GLU A 406 -1.49 12.41 -22.44
C GLU A 406 -2.21 11.53 -23.46
N MET A 407 -3.48 11.86 -23.77
CA MET A 407 -4.38 11.08 -24.62
C MET A 407 -4.33 11.54 -26.06
N ASP A 408 -4.22 12.86 -26.27
CA ASP A 408 -4.13 13.50 -27.57
C ASP A 408 -3.18 14.72 -27.50
N GLU A 409 -1.96 14.56 -27.98
CA GLU A 409 -0.96 15.62 -27.99
C GLU A 409 -1.37 16.86 -28.81
N LYS A 410 -2.32 16.69 -29.74
CA LYS A 410 -2.76 17.73 -30.68
C LYS A 410 -4.11 18.35 -30.31
N THR A 411 -4.71 17.95 -29.20
CA THR A 411 -6.00 18.51 -28.80
C THR A 411 -5.92 20.04 -28.74
N PRO A 412 -6.87 20.75 -29.38
CA PRO A 412 -6.91 22.22 -29.33
C PRO A 412 -7.34 22.75 -27.95
N HIS A 413 -8.11 21.97 -27.19
CA HIS A 413 -8.54 22.30 -25.82
C HIS A 413 -7.92 21.32 -24.83
N ASN A 414 -6.63 21.54 -24.54
CA ASN A 414 -5.85 20.76 -23.58
C ASN A 414 -6.16 21.18 -22.13
N VAL A 415 -7.35 20.83 -21.66
CA VAL A 415 -7.80 21.16 -20.29
C VAL A 415 -6.99 20.43 -19.22
N ILE A 416 -6.31 19.35 -19.62
CA ILE A 416 -5.27 18.67 -18.86
C ILE A 416 -3.99 18.74 -19.69
N ASP A 417 -2.91 19.27 -19.11
CA ASP A 417 -1.64 19.49 -19.81
C ASP A 417 -0.46 18.89 -19.04
N ILE A 418 0.65 18.71 -19.76
CA ILE A 418 1.91 18.25 -19.15
C ILE A 418 2.52 19.37 -18.31
N MET A 419 2.98 19.05 -17.12
CA MET A 419 3.70 19.99 -16.26
C MET A 419 4.96 20.50 -16.96
N GLU A 420 5.29 21.78 -16.80
CA GLU A 420 6.47 22.40 -17.44
C GLU A 420 7.76 21.63 -17.13
N GLU A 421 7.94 21.18 -15.88
CA GLU A 421 9.10 20.41 -15.42
C GLU A 421 9.19 19.03 -16.06
N GLN A 422 8.08 18.50 -16.58
CA GLN A 422 8.01 17.17 -17.20
C GLN A 422 8.32 17.18 -18.69
N LYS A 423 8.35 18.34 -19.35
CA LYS A 423 8.59 18.47 -20.81
C LYS A 423 9.97 18.00 -21.24
N SER A 424 10.97 18.04 -20.35
CA SER A 424 12.36 17.65 -20.63
C SER A 424 12.73 16.24 -20.14
N VAL A 425 11.77 15.51 -19.57
CA VAL A 425 12.02 14.19 -18.95
C VAL A 425 12.12 13.11 -20.03
N THR A 426 13.22 12.36 -20.03
CA THR A 426 13.47 11.23 -20.94
C THR A 426 13.29 9.87 -20.25
N ASN A 427 13.54 9.79 -18.95
CA ASN A 427 13.35 8.56 -18.15
C ASN A 427 11.94 8.50 -17.58
N MET A 428 11.25 7.35 -17.67
CA MET A 428 9.88 7.21 -17.20
C MET A 428 9.75 6.90 -15.71
N GLY A 429 10.65 6.10 -15.14
CA GLY A 429 10.60 5.73 -13.72
C GLY A 429 11.13 6.82 -12.79
N GLY A 430 10.45 7.06 -11.67
CA GLY A 430 10.89 7.97 -10.60
C GLY A 430 10.97 9.45 -10.98
N THR A 431 10.30 9.89 -12.04
CA THR A 431 10.42 11.26 -12.58
C THR A 431 9.10 12.04 -12.63
N MET A 432 8.00 11.43 -12.19
CA MET A 432 6.72 12.12 -12.02
C MET A 432 6.76 13.10 -10.84
N ARG A 433 5.73 13.90 -10.68
CA ARG A 433 5.49 14.61 -9.43
C ARG A 433 5.10 13.58 -8.37
N LEU A 434 6.03 13.28 -7.48
CA LEU A 434 5.97 12.18 -6.51
C LEU A 434 6.13 12.67 -5.09
N GLY A 435 5.35 12.09 -4.15
CA GLY A 435 5.44 12.38 -2.72
C GLY A 435 4.46 13.42 -2.24
N ALA A 436 4.65 13.89 -1.01
CA ALA A 436 3.72 14.79 -0.35
C ALA A 436 3.96 16.24 -0.74
N TYR A 437 2.89 16.91 -1.16
CA TYR A 437 2.87 18.34 -1.46
C TYR A 437 1.77 19.04 -0.67
N GLU A 438 1.98 20.31 -0.39
CA GLU A 438 1.01 21.15 0.30
C GLU A 438 -0.14 21.50 -0.64
N CYS A 439 -1.36 21.55 -0.08
CA CYS A 439 -2.55 22.03 -0.74
C CYS A 439 -3.33 22.95 0.22
N VAL A 440 -3.72 24.13 -0.25
CA VAL A 440 -4.52 25.10 0.49
C VAL A 440 -5.97 24.97 0.05
N LEU A 441 -6.88 24.77 1.02
CA LEU A 441 -8.30 24.54 0.78
C LEU A 441 -9.14 25.81 0.87
N ASP A 442 -10.11 25.94 -0.02
CA ASP A 442 -11.18 26.93 0.11
C ASP A 442 -12.08 26.56 1.31
N GLN A 443 -12.19 27.47 2.27
CA GLN A 443 -12.95 27.26 3.50
C GLN A 443 -14.46 27.09 3.31
N GLN A 444 -14.99 27.41 2.13
CA GLN A 444 -16.41 27.25 1.79
C GLN A 444 -16.71 25.93 1.06
N SER A 445 -15.71 25.07 0.87
CA SER A 445 -15.83 23.80 0.15
C SER A 445 -16.26 22.64 1.07
N LYS A 446 -16.91 21.63 0.48
CA LYS A 446 -17.15 20.32 1.15
C LYS A 446 -15.86 19.60 1.50
N THR A 447 -14.81 19.86 0.71
CA THR A 447 -13.47 19.35 0.99
C THR A 447 -12.95 19.91 2.32
N PHE A 448 -13.08 21.22 2.55
CA PHE A 448 -12.71 21.82 3.84
C PHE A 448 -13.58 21.27 4.99
N GLU A 449 -14.89 21.09 4.76
CA GLU A 449 -15.79 20.47 5.75
C GLU A 449 -15.36 19.05 6.13
N ALA A 450 -14.72 18.31 5.21
CA ALA A 450 -14.21 16.98 5.51
C ALA A 450 -12.90 17.02 6.33
N TYR A 451 -11.95 17.87 5.95
CA TYR A 451 -10.63 17.93 6.60
C TYR A 451 -10.61 18.78 7.89
N HIS A 452 -11.46 19.80 8.01
CA HIS A 452 -11.43 20.82 9.06
C HIS A 452 -10.05 21.52 9.19
N LYS A 453 -9.32 21.63 8.09
CA LYS A 453 -7.98 22.23 8.00
C LYS A 453 -7.87 23.03 6.71
N THR A 454 -7.21 24.19 6.76
CA THR A 454 -6.94 25.02 5.56
C THR A 454 -5.73 24.50 4.78
N HIS A 455 -4.71 24.00 5.47
CA HIS A 455 -3.49 23.46 4.88
C HIS A 455 -3.44 21.95 5.10
N ILE A 456 -3.28 21.21 4.01
CA ILE A 456 -3.14 19.77 4.01
C ILE A 456 -1.89 19.36 3.22
N GLN A 457 -1.40 18.16 3.47
CA GLN A 457 -0.32 17.54 2.70
C GLN A 457 -0.79 16.18 2.20
N GLU A 458 -0.71 15.99 0.89
CA GLU A 458 -1.15 14.75 0.24
C GLU A 458 -0.15 14.27 -0.80
N ARG A 459 -0.14 12.96 -1.06
CA ARG A 459 0.84 12.32 -1.95
C ARG A 459 0.36 12.30 -3.39
N HIS A 460 1.29 12.60 -4.29
CA HIS A 460 1.07 12.70 -5.72
C HIS A 460 1.82 11.60 -6.48
N ARG A 461 1.26 11.23 -7.65
CA ARG A 461 1.88 10.35 -8.64
C ARG A 461 1.33 10.65 -10.03
N HIS A 462 1.78 11.74 -10.66
CA HIS A 462 1.29 12.16 -11.99
C HIS A 462 2.29 13.04 -12.75
N ARG A 463 2.11 13.15 -14.08
CA ARG A 463 2.85 14.03 -14.98
C ARG A 463 1.98 15.14 -15.55
N TYR A 464 0.70 14.87 -15.68
CA TYR A 464 -0.29 15.75 -16.28
C TYR A 464 -1.20 16.29 -15.19
N GLU A 465 -1.71 17.49 -15.40
CA GLU A 465 -2.51 18.20 -14.42
C GLU A 465 -3.48 19.19 -15.05
N PHE A 466 -4.39 19.73 -14.26
CA PHE A 466 -5.36 20.72 -14.68
C PHE A 466 -4.67 21.95 -15.28
N ASN A 467 -5.11 22.39 -16.47
CA ASN A 467 -4.56 23.56 -17.14
C ASN A 467 -5.23 24.84 -16.61
N ASN A 468 -4.49 25.63 -15.85
CA ASN A 468 -4.96 26.85 -15.20
C ASN A 468 -5.52 27.92 -16.16
N VAL A 469 -5.18 27.87 -17.46
CA VAL A 469 -5.75 28.77 -18.48
C VAL A 469 -7.27 28.67 -18.51
N TYR A 470 -7.85 27.52 -18.24
CA TYR A 470 -9.29 27.29 -18.26
C TYR A 470 -9.97 27.50 -16.90
N LYS A 471 -9.24 27.69 -15.80
CA LYS A 471 -9.75 27.76 -14.43
C LYS A 471 -10.96 28.68 -14.27
N ALA A 472 -10.85 29.92 -14.78
CA ALA A 472 -11.92 30.92 -14.65
C ALA A 472 -13.23 30.48 -15.35
N GLU A 473 -13.13 29.76 -16.46
CA GLU A 473 -14.29 29.24 -17.21
C GLU A 473 -14.98 28.12 -16.45
N TYR A 474 -14.21 27.17 -15.89
CA TYR A 474 -14.74 26.10 -15.04
C TYR A 474 -15.47 26.66 -13.83
N GLU A 475 -14.85 27.61 -13.11
CA GLU A 475 -15.44 28.23 -11.92
C GLU A 475 -16.74 28.98 -12.23
N LYS A 476 -16.78 29.71 -13.36
CA LYS A 476 -17.99 30.39 -13.84
C LYS A 476 -19.11 29.43 -14.20
N ALA A 477 -18.77 28.26 -14.77
CA ALA A 477 -19.73 27.24 -15.15
C ALA A 477 -20.17 26.33 -13.99
N GLY A 478 -19.56 26.44 -12.81
CA GLY A 478 -19.99 25.76 -11.58
C GLY A 478 -19.09 24.64 -11.05
N MET A 479 -18.00 24.29 -11.73
CA MET A 479 -16.94 23.45 -11.15
C MET A 479 -15.89 24.36 -10.51
N LYS A 480 -15.73 24.26 -9.20
CA LYS A 480 -14.80 25.08 -8.41
C LYS A 480 -13.46 24.39 -8.21
N CYS A 481 -12.38 25.17 -8.27
CA CYS A 481 -11.03 24.75 -7.94
C CYS A 481 -10.77 25.07 -6.46
N VAL A 482 -11.09 24.11 -5.60
CA VAL A 482 -11.17 24.32 -4.13
C VAL A 482 -9.90 23.93 -3.37
N GLY A 483 -8.95 23.32 -4.04
CA GLY A 483 -7.63 22.99 -3.49
C GLY A 483 -6.53 23.44 -4.43
N ILE A 484 -5.58 24.23 -3.94
CA ILE A 484 -4.51 24.82 -4.75
C ILE A 484 -3.16 24.60 -4.07
N ASN A 485 -2.15 24.16 -4.83
CA ASN A 485 -0.78 24.14 -4.33
C ASN A 485 -0.25 25.58 -4.24
N PRO A 486 0.23 26.05 -3.08
CA PRO A 486 0.59 27.47 -2.88
C PRO A 486 1.89 27.86 -3.59
N GLU A 487 2.77 26.91 -3.93
CA GLU A 487 4.06 27.18 -4.56
C GLU A 487 3.96 27.27 -6.09
N SER A 488 3.13 26.41 -6.69
CA SER A 488 3.03 26.26 -8.14
C SER A 488 1.71 26.76 -8.74
N ASP A 489 0.76 27.18 -7.92
CA ASP A 489 -0.64 27.54 -8.28
C ASP A 489 -1.39 26.42 -9.02
N LEU A 490 -0.98 25.16 -8.83
CA LEU A 490 -1.62 24.01 -9.46
C LEU A 490 -2.93 23.66 -8.78
N VAL A 491 -3.94 23.32 -9.59
CA VAL A 491 -5.24 22.86 -9.11
C VAL A 491 -5.13 21.43 -8.65
N GLU A 492 -5.30 21.22 -7.35
CA GLU A 492 -5.21 19.91 -6.70
C GLU A 492 -6.57 19.26 -6.47
N ILE A 493 -7.63 20.06 -6.35
CA ILE A 493 -8.98 19.58 -6.07
C ILE A 493 -10.00 20.37 -6.88
N VAL A 494 -10.90 19.64 -7.55
CA VAL A 494 -12.11 20.22 -8.18
C VAL A 494 -13.35 19.73 -7.45
N GLU A 495 -14.38 20.59 -7.36
CA GLU A 495 -15.65 20.30 -6.70
C GLU A 495 -16.81 20.95 -7.46
N ILE A 496 -17.96 20.26 -7.53
CA ILE A 496 -19.23 20.88 -7.94
C ILE A 496 -20.11 21.05 -6.70
N PRO A 497 -20.14 22.25 -6.08
CA PRO A 497 -20.82 22.48 -4.79
C PRO A 497 -22.31 22.19 -4.81
N GLY A 498 -22.97 22.37 -5.96
CA GLY A 498 -24.41 22.13 -6.14
C GLY A 498 -24.83 20.66 -6.12
N LEU A 499 -23.90 19.73 -6.26
CA LEU A 499 -24.16 18.29 -6.21
C LEU A 499 -23.99 17.75 -4.79
N LYS A 500 -24.61 16.61 -4.50
CA LYS A 500 -24.59 15.94 -3.21
C LYS A 500 -23.16 15.72 -2.70
N TRP A 501 -22.29 15.18 -3.54
CA TRP A 501 -20.85 15.02 -3.32
C TRP A 501 -20.18 14.71 -4.66
N TYR A 502 -19.42 15.63 -5.21
CA TYR A 502 -18.76 15.47 -6.50
C TYR A 502 -17.39 16.15 -6.42
N ILE A 503 -16.38 15.34 -6.03
CA ILE A 503 -15.03 15.84 -5.72
C ILE A 503 -14.01 15.01 -6.49
N GLY A 504 -13.07 15.71 -7.12
CA GLY A 504 -11.90 15.11 -7.77
C GLY A 504 -10.62 15.61 -7.13
N THR A 505 -9.66 14.72 -6.84
CA THR A 505 -8.34 15.05 -6.30
C THR A 505 -7.25 14.63 -7.27
N GLN A 506 -6.26 15.51 -7.52
CA GLN A 506 -5.08 15.17 -8.32
C GLN A 506 -4.13 14.25 -7.55
N PHE A 507 -4.08 14.39 -6.24
CA PHE A 507 -3.34 13.51 -5.34
C PHE A 507 -4.09 12.21 -5.01
N HIS A 508 -3.42 11.31 -4.32
CA HIS A 508 -3.88 10.00 -3.91
C HIS A 508 -4.18 9.95 -2.41
N PRO A 509 -5.40 10.30 -1.96
CA PRO A 509 -5.75 10.34 -0.54
C PRO A 509 -5.76 8.95 0.09
N GLU A 510 -5.89 7.89 -0.72
CA GLU A 510 -5.85 6.49 -0.26
C GLU A 510 -4.54 6.12 0.43
N TYR A 511 -3.43 6.79 0.10
CA TYR A 511 -2.14 6.51 0.74
C TYR A 511 -2.03 7.05 2.17
N SER A 512 -2.91 7.96 2.56
CA SER A 512 -2.92 8.57 3.89
C SER A 512 -3.96 7.96 4.84
N SER A 513 -4.75 6.97 4.37
CA SER A 513 -5.76 6.29 5.19
C SER A 513 -5.16 5.16 6.02
N THR A 514 -5.47 5.12 7.32
CA THR A 514 -5.04 4.04 8.22
C THR A 514 -6.21 3.44 8.97
N VAL A 515 -6.01 2.29 9.62
CA VAL A 515 -7.07 1.58 10.35
C VAL A 515 -7.69 2.44 11.46
N LEU A 516 -6.85 3.17 12.21
CA LEU A 516 -7.31 3.99 13.33
C LEU A 516 -7.56 5.46 12.95
N ASN A 517 -7.12 5.90 11.77
CA ASN A 517 -7.34 7.24 11.24
C ASN A 517 -7.70 7.14 9.76
N PRO A 518 -8.94 6.75 9.43
CA PRO A 518 -9.41 6.71 8.05
C PRO A 518 -9.43 8.12 7.45
N HIS A 519 -9.07 8.19 6.17
CA HIS A 519 -8.92 9.47 5.49
C HIS A 519 -10.22 10.28 5.41
N PRO A 520 -10.21 11.59 5.70
CA PRO A 520 -11.42 12.41 5.79
C PRO A 520 -12.30 12.42 4.53
N LEU A 521 -11.70 12.44 3.34
CA LEU A 521 -12.46 12.43 2.09
C LEU A 521 -13.21 11.12 1.88
N PHE A 522 -12.61 9.97 2.22
CA PHE A 522 -13.30 8.69 2.14
C PHE A 522 -14.44 8.59 3.17
N LEU A 523 -14.23 9.10 4.39
CA LEU A 523 -15.30 9.20 5.40
C LEU A 523 -16.47 10.04 4.91
N SER A 524 -16.19 11.23 4.38
CA SER A 524 -17.19 12.16 3.85
C SER A 524 -17.91 11.59 2.62
N PHE A 525 -17.18 10.95 1.70
CA PHE A 525 -17.73 10.29 0.52
C PHE A 525 -18.73 9.17 0.91
N ILE A 526 -18.33 8.25 1.80
CA ILE A 526 -19.23 7.19 2.28
C ILE A 526 -20.43 7.79 3.01
N LYS A 527 -20.24 8.81 3.86
CA LYS A 527 -21.34 9.52 4.54
C LYS A 527 -22.32 10.10 3.52
N ALA A 528 -21.84 10.68 2.42
CA ALA A 528 -22.70 11.18 1.36
C ALA A 528 -23.40 10.04 0.61
N ALA A 529 -22.71 8.94 0.32
CA ALA A 529 -23.30 7.78 -0.36
C ALA A 529 -24.48 7.17 0.41
N ILE A 530 -24.36 7.06 1.74
CA ILE A 530 -25.43 6.49 2.61
C ILE A 530 -26.53 7.48 2.99
N SER A 531 -26.36 8.77 2.76
CA SER A 531 -27.42 9.75 3.02
C SER A 531 -28.52 9.62 1.94
N LYS A 532 -29.78 9.68 2.35
CA LYS A 532 -30.92 9.64 1.42
C LYS A 532 -31.12 10.97 0.69
#